data_3dbeaaa469878b6570b0407750711561
#
_entry.id   3dbeaaa469878b6570b0407750711561
#
_cell.length_a   1.000
_cell.length_b   1.000
_cell.length_c   1.000
_cell.angle_alpha   90.00
_cell.angle_beta   90.00
_cell.angle_gamma   90.00
#
_symmetry.space_group_name_H-M   'P 1'
#
loop_
_entity.id
_entity.type
_entity.pdbx_description
1 polymer ?
#
loop_
_entity_poly.entity_id
_entity_poly.type
_entity_poly.pdbx_seq_one_letter_code
_entity_poly.pdbx_strand_id
1 'polypeptide(L)'
;MNDWMKGAARATAPLLLTSLFGAATACHSPGAYGHAIMYAPLADETRATQGAKEFDPVMSRRRPEDYRKTAFFGIVVARSPGAAGLSNLTISLRTREQRNICANRNDEDTCRVTVSDTEFGGVHAIITVKPEDDVGELAMAPGSLVRVVAEYKGDSDASDGLPTVRGIYYRHFPRHYYRTRADAAVLRQ
;
A
#
# COMPACT_ATOMS: atom_id res chain seq x y z
N MET A 1 -46.83 73.61 -5.50
CA MET A 1 -47.69 73.07 -4.42
C MET A 1 -46.99 71.87 -3.82
N ASN A 2 -46.46 72.11 -2.64
CA ASN A 2 -46.40 71.24 -1.48
C ASN A 2 -45.65 69.88 -1.69
N ASP A 3 -44.86 69.37 -0.84
CA ASP A 3 -44.30 69.67 0.51
C ASP A 3 -43.25 68.58 0.73
N TRP A 4 -42.14 68.94 1.21
CA TRP A 4 -41.53 68.62 2.47
C TRP A 4 -41.82 67.22 3.01
N MET A 5 -40.78 66.33 3.12
CA MET A 5 -40.48 65.80 4.43
C MET A 5 -39.07 65.19 4.51
N LYS A 6 -38.40 65.60 5.51
CA LYS A 6 -37.14 65.16 6.09
C LYS A 6 -37.24 63.68 6.51
N GLY A 7 -36.21 62.89 6.27
CA GLY A 7 -36.10 61.51 6.79
C GLY A 7 -34.65 61.14 7.09
N ALA A 8 -34.35 61.07 8.33
CA ALA A 8 -33.14 60.85 9.07
C ALA A 8 -32.15 59.83 8.51
N ALA A 9 -30.89 60.27 8.52
CA ALA A 9 -29.74 59.36 8.39
C ALA A 9 -29.66 58.39 9.61
N ARG A 10 -29.75 57.11 9.36
CA ARG A 10 -29.36 56.07 10.32
C ARG A 10 -28.00 55.55 9.92
N ALA A 11 -26.99 55.91 10.68
CA ALA A 11 -25.67 55.30 10.65
C ALA A 11 -25.76 53.89 11.19
N THR A 12 -25.58 52.89 10.33
CA THR A 12 -25.35 51.51 10.74
C THR A 12 -23.85 51.26 10.80
N ALA A 13 -23.34 51.12 11.99
CA ALA A 13 -21.98 50.69 12.24
C ALA A 13 -21.77 49.25 11.76
N PRO A 14 -20.70 48.93 11.02
CA PRO A 14 -20.37 47.52 10.71
C PRO A 14 -19.78 46.87 11.95
N LEU A 15 -20.47 45.85 12.46
CA LEU A 15 -19.92 44.90 13.41
C LEU A 15 -18.83 44.10 12.70
N LEU A 16 -17.58 44.42 12.99
CA LEU A 16 -16.43 43.57 12.66
C LEU A 16 -16.50 42.29 13.50
N LEU A 17 -17.07 41.24 12.92
CA LEU A 17 -16.90 39.87 13.43
C LEU A 17 -15.48 39.38 13.11
N THR A 18 -14.56 39.58 14.04
CA THR A 18 -13.26 38.90 14.04
C THR A 18 -13.48 37.41 14.35
N SER A 19 -13.63 36.60 13.30
CA SER A 19 -13.57 35.16 13.41
C SER A 19 -12.14 34.77 13.78
N LEU A 20 -11.92 34.46 15.06
CA LEU A 20 -10.75 33.68 15.51
C LEU A 20 -10.80 32.30 14.88
N PHE A 21 -10.11 32.13 13.76
CA PHE A 21 -9.73 30.81 13.29
C PHE A 21 -8.70 30.25 14.28
N GLY A 22 -9.20 29.54 15.30
CA GLY A 22 -8.39 28.70 16.13
C GLY A 22 -7.77 27.61 15.25
N ALA A 23 -6.50 27.78 14.88
CA ALA A 23 -5.71 26.70 14.34
C ALA A 23 -5.65 25.60 15.40
N ALA A 24 -6.55 24.62 15.30
CA ALA A 24 -6.41 23.36 16.02
C ALA A 24 -5.17 22.67 15.46
N THR A 25 -4.00 22.99 16.02
CA THR A 25 -2.83 22.13 15.89
C THR A 25 -3.23 20.82 16.52
N ALA A 26 -3.68 19.88 15.68
CA ALA A 26 -3.84 18.49 16.07
C ALA A 26 -2.45 18.03 16.53
N CYS A 27 -2.23 18.07 17.86
CA CYS A 27 -1.12 17.38 18.48
C CYS A 27 -1.30 15.90 18.14
N HIS A 28 -0.64 15.44 17.09
CA HIS A 28 -0.47 14.02 16.87
C HIS A 28 0.36 13.50 18.02
N SER A 29 -0.32 12.99 19.05
CA SER A 29 0.34 12.20 20.08
C SER A 29 1.06 11.07 19.36
N PRO A 30 2.37 10.90 19.53
CA PRO A 30 3.05 9.74 19.01
C PRO A 30 2.34 8.51 19.57
N GLY A 31 1.64 7.77 18.70
CA GLY A 31 0.95 6.56 19.10
C GLY A 31 1.93 5.54 19.66
N ALA A 32 1.46 4.38 20.12
CA ALA A 32 2.28 3.29 20.64
C ALA A 32 3.45 2.86 19.71
N TYR A 33 3.50 3.37 18.50
CA TYR A 33 4.49 3.11 17.45
C TYR A 33 5.45 4.29 17.18
N GLY A 34 5.48 5.33 18.04
CA GLY A 34 6.30 6.51 17.80
C GLY A 34 5.91 7.25 16.51
N HIS A 35 6.89 7.74 15.76
CA HIS A 35 6.72 8.41 14.46
C HIS A 35 6.57 7.43 13.29
N ALA A 36 6.03 6.22 13.51
CA ALA A 36 5.89 5.23 12.46
C ALA A 36 5.17 5.81 11.23
N ILE A 37 5.95 6.03 10.18
CA ILE A 37 5.44 6.56 8.92
C ILE A 37 4.50 5.57 8.25
N MET A 38 3.53 6.08 7.53
CA MET A 38 2.68 5.27 6.68
C MET A 38 3.47 4.80 5.45
N TYR A 39 3.09 3.65 4.90
CA TYR A 39 3.62 3.24 3.60
C TYR A 39 3.40 4.32 2.55
N ALA A 40 4.48 4.76 1.92
CA ALA A 40 4.45 5.69 0.80
C ALA A 40 4.74 4.94 -0.51
N PRO A 41 3.76 4.83 -1.42
CA PRO A 41 4.02 4.25 -2.73
C PRO A 41 4.95 5.17 -3.54
N LEU A 42 5.78 4.57 -4.38
CA LEU A 42 6.58 5.31 -5.35
C LEU A 42 5.68 5.90 -6.45
N ALA A 43 6.16 6.90 -7.18
CA ALA A 43 5.37 7.56 -8.23
C ALA A 43 4.95 6.60 -9.36
N ASP A 44 5.83 5.68 -9.74
CA ASP A 44 5.55 4.63 -10.72
C ASP A 44 4.57 3.57 -10.16
N GLU A 45 4.70 3.21 -8.88
CA GLU A 45 3.74 2.34 -8.20
C GLU A 45 2.34 2.97 -8.17
N THR A 46 2.25 4.26 -7.79
CA THR A 46 0.99 5.00 -7.78
C THR A 46 0.33 4.98 -9.16
N ARG A 47 1.13 5.19 -10.21
CA ARG A 47 0.66 5.14 -11.58
C ARG A 47 0.22 3.74 -11.99
N ALA A 48 0.99 2.73 -11.63
CA ALA A 48 0.66 1.34 -11.93
C ALA A 48 -0.62 0.88 -11.23
N THR A 49 -0.86 1.32 -10.00
CA THR A 49 -2.04 0.93 -9.21
C THR A 49 -3.34 1.64 -9.59
N GLN A 50 -3.29 2.66 -10.46
CA GLN A 50 -4.53 3.32 -10.92
C GLN A 50 -5.53 2.31 -11.50
N GLY A 51 -6.75 2.28 -10.95
CA GLY A 51 -7.80 1.35 -11.35
C GLY A 51 -7.56 -0.12 -10.94
N ALA A 52 -6.50 -0.42 -10.21
CA ALA A 52 -6.28 -1.75 -9.68
C ALA A 52 -7.14 -1.96 -8.42
N LYS A 53 -7.72 -3.15 -8.31
CA LYS A 53 -8.44 -3.61 -7.12
C LYS A 53 -7.49 -4.44 -6.25
N GLU A 54 -7.60 -4.35 -4.94
CA GLU A 54 -6.83 -5.24 -4.06
C GLU A 54 -7.25 -6.68 -4.30
N PHE A 55 -6.29 -7.57 -4.52
CA PHE A 55 -6.56 -8.93 -4.95
C PHE A 55 -7.09 -9.79 -3.81
N ASP A 56 -8.25 -10.39 -4.03
CA ASP A 56 -8.87 -11.39 -3.17
C ASP A 56 -8.95 -12.71 -3.95
N PRO A 57 -8.23 -13.77 -3.55
CA PRO A 57 -8.19 -15.02 -4.30
C PRO A 57 -9.51 -15.78 -4.32
N VAL A 58 -10.41 -15.54 -3.37
CA VAL A 58 -11.74 -16.16 -3.34
C VAL A 58 -12.71 -15.41 -4.24
N MET A 59 -12.73 -14.08 -4.10
CA MET A 59 -13.65 -13.24 -4.88
C MET A 59 -13.22 -13.14 -6.35
N SER A 60 -11.92 -13.16 -6.64
CA SER A 60 -11.41 -13.13 -8.01
C SER A 60 -11.84 -14.37 -8.83
N ARG A 61 -11.95 -15.55 -8.21
CA ARG A 61 -12.48 -16.75 -8.86
C ARG A 61 -13.98 -16.65 -9.15
N ARG A 62 -14.74 -15.94 -8.29
CA ARG A 62 -16.19 -15.78 -8.44
C ARG A 62 -16.56 -14.68 -9.42
N ARG A 63 -15.73 -13.64 -9.51
CA ARG A 63 -15.96 -12.45 -10.34
C ARG A 63 -14.65 -11.98 -10.96
N PRO A 64 -14.07 -12.74 -11.90
CA PRO A 64 -12.76 -12.42 -12.46
C PRO A 64 -12.76 -11.08 -13.20
N GLU A 65 -13.89 -10.65 -13.75
CA GLU A 65 -14.06 -9.37 -14.42
C GLU A 65 -13.79 -8.16 -13.52
N ASP A 66 -14.06 -8.29 -12.21
CA ASP A 66 -13.81 -7.24 -11.22
C ASP A 66 -12.32 -7.10 -10.87
N TYR A 67 -11.52 -8.12 -11.15
CA TYR A 67 -10.11 -8.23 -10.75
C TYR A 67 -9.15 -8.20 -11.95
N ARG A 68 -9.62 -7.79 -13.14
CA ARG A 68 -8.79 -7.74 -14.37
C ARG A 68 -7.47 -7.00 -14.16
N LYS A 69 -7.49 -5.91 -13.39
CA LYS A 69 -6.29 -5.24 -12.91
C LYS A 69 -6.31 -5.26 -11.39
N THR A 70 -5.29 -5.85 -10.82
CA THR A 70 -5.24 -6.14 -9.39
C THR A 70 -3.90 -5.78 -8.79
N ALA A 71 -3.87 -5.59 -7.48
CA ALA A 71 -2.65 -5.28 -6.74
C ALA A 71 -2.66 -6.00 -5.39
N PHE A 72 -1.50 -6.42 -4.92
CA PHE A 72 -1.38 -7.12 -3.63
C PHE A 72 0.03 -7.03 -3.05
N PHE A 73 0.13 -7.27 -1.75
CA PHE A 73 1.37 -7.59 -1.08
C PHE A 73 1.47 -9.10 -0.85
N GLY A 74 2.67 -9.65 -0.92
CA GLY A 74 2.87 -11.04 -0.54
C GLY A 74 4.34 -11.41 -0.40
N ILE A 75 4.57 -12.52 0.31
CA ILE A 75 5.90 -13.07 0.53
C ILE A 75 6.14 -14.13 -0.54
N VAL A 76 7.27 -14.03 -1.22
CA VAL A 76 7.72 -15.04 -2.19
C VAL A 76 7.99 -16.35 -1.46
N VAL A 77 7.29 -17.40 -1.83
CA VAL A 77 7.46 -18.76 -1.30
C VAL A 77 8.42 -19.56 -2.18
N ALA A 78 8.25 -19.41 -3.51
CA ALA A 78 9.10 -20.06 -4.49
C ALA A 78 9.30 -19.13 -5.70
N ARG A 79 10.45 -19.31 -6.35
CA ARG A 79 10.79 -18.66 -7.62
C ARG A 79 11.39 -19.70 -8.56
N SER A 80 10.93 -19.72 -9.80
CA SER A 80 11.49 -20.56 -10.85
C SER A 80 11.64 -19.77 -12.15
N PRO A 81 12.61 -20.12 -13.01
CA PRO A 81 12.70 -19.55 -14.34
C PRO A 81 11.42 -19.82 -15.14
N GLY A 82 10.95 -18.79 -15.84
CA GLY A 82 9.86 -18.89 -16.81
C GLY A 82 10.36 -18.84 -18.25
N ALA A 83 9.44 -18.91 -19.19
CA ALA A 83 9.77 -18.74 -20.60
C ALA A 83 10.17 -17.28 -20.90
N ALA A 84 11.04 -17.08 -21.88
CA ALA A 84 11.39 -15.76 -22.44
C ALA A 84 11.88 -14.72 -21.41
N GLY A 85 12.69 -15.14 -20.42
CA GLY A 85 13.24 -14.24 -19.41
C GLY A 85 12.26 -13.81 -18.31
N LEU A 86 11.10 -14.45 -18.27
CA LEU A 86 10.14 -14.30 -17.19
C LEU A 86 10.56 -15.12 -15.97
N SER A 87 10.03 -14.78 -14.82
CA SER A 87 10.10 -15.60 -13.61
C SER A 87 8.69 -15.94 -13.14
N ASN A 88 8.51 -17.17 -12.72
CA ASN A 88 7.30 -17.63 -12.05
C ASN A 88 7.52 -17.54 -10.55
N LEU A 89 6.66 -16.82 -9.86
CA LEU A 89 6.67 -16.70 -8.41
C LEU A 89 5.45 -17.38 -7.83
N THR A 90 5.66 -18.18 -6.79
CA THR A 90 4.58 -18.57 -5.89
C THR A 90 4.61 -17.60 -4.71
N ILE A 91 3.50 -16.91 -4.45
CA ILE A 91 3.42 -15.83 -3.49
C ILE A 91 2.33 -16.14 -2.47
N SER A 92 2.71 -16.06 -1.20
CA SER A 92 1.79 -16.07 -0.04
C SER A 92 1.26 -14.66 0.18
N LEU A 93 -0.04 -14.46 -0.04
CA LEU A 93 -0.68 -13.14 0.05
C LEU A 93 -0.75 -12.66 1.50
N ARG A 94 -0.41 -11.39 1.70
CA ARG A 94 -0.36 -10.74 3.00
C ARG A 94 -1.13 -9.42 2.98
N THR A 95 -1.83 -9.13 4.06
CA THR A 95 -2.42 -7.81 4.27
C THR A 95 -1.34 -6.84 4.71
N ARG A 96 -1.26 -5.67 4.06
CA ARG A 96 -0.37 -4.60 4.49
C ARG A 96 -0.94 -3.92 5.73
N GLU A 97 -0.12 -3.72 6.74
CA GLU A 97 -0.48 -2.92 7.91
C GLU A 97 -0.47 -1.42 7.54
N GLN A 98 -1.33 -0.64 8.19
CA GLN A 98 -1.45 0.79 7.89
C GLN A 98 -0.17 1.56 8.22
N ARG A 99 0.52 1.16 9.29
CA ARG A 99 1.75 1.80 9.76
C ARG A 99 2.93 0.86 9.65
N ASN A 100 4.04 1.43 9.28
CA ASN A 100 5.33 0.75 9.31
C ASN A 100 5.79 0.52 10.75
N ILE A 101 6.62 -0.49 10.97
CA ILE A 101 7.27 -0.74 12.25
C ILE A 101 8.70 -0.27 12.15
N CYS A 102 9.14 0.50 13.17
CA CYS A 102 10.47 1.07 13.27
C CYS A 102 11.26 0.37 14.39
N ALA A 103 12.50 0.00 14.11
CA ALA A 103 13.38 -0.57 15.13
C ALA A 103 13.76 0.48 16.19
N ASN A 104 13.90 1.74 15.78
CA ASN A 104 14.07 2.88 16.65
C ASN A 104 12.90 3.85 16.45
N ARG A 105 12.17 4.17 17.51
CA ARG A 105 10.97 5.04 17.48
C ARG A 105 11.28 6.49 17.07
N ASN A 106 12.51 6.92 17.28
CA ASN A 106 12.96 8.29 17.00
C ASN A 106 13.70 8.41 15.66
N ASP A 107 13.79 7.33 14.89
CA ASP A 107 14.54 7.27 13.64
C ASP A 107 13.69 6.61 12.56
N GLU A 108 13.17 7.44 11.67
CA GLU A 108 12.28 7.02 10.58
C GLU A 108 12.98 6.11 9.56
N ASP A 109 14.30 6.20 9.43
CA ASP A 109 15.10 5.37 8.53
C ASP A 109 15.12 3.90 8.95
N THR A 110 14.78 3.63 10.22
CA THR A 110 14.62 2.27 10.74
C THR A 110 13.25 1.65 10.48
N CYS A 111 12.32 2.44 9.94
CA CYS A 111 10.96 1.98 9.66
C CYS A 111 10.92 1.06 8.45
N ARG A 112 10.18 -0.02 8.55
CA ARG A 112 10.03 -1.02 7.50
C ARG A 112 8.56 -1.26 7.19
N VAL A 113 8.28 -1.48 5.90
CA VAL A 113 6.95 -1.94 5.45
C VAL A 113 6.54 -3.14 6.28
N THR A 114 5.31 -3.12 6.76
CA THR A 114 4.81 -4.16 7.66
C THR A 114 3.61 -4.85 7.05
N VAL A 115 3.60 -6.17 7.15
CA VAL A 115 2.53 -7.03 6.66
C VAL A 115 2.04 -7.98 7.75
N SER A 116 0.86 -8.55 7.55
CA SER A 116 0.29 -9.55 8.46
C SER A 116 1.18 -10.80 8.56
N ASP A 117 1.14 -11.46 9.71
CA ASP A 117 1.75 -12.78 9.90
C ASP A 117 0.95 -13.86 9.19
N THR A 118 -0.36 -13.64 9.09
CA THR A 118 -1.29 -14.61 8.54
C THR A 118 -1.39 -14.45 7.02
N GLU A 119 -1.24 -15.56 6.34
CA GLU A 119 -1.58 -15.69 4.93
C GLU A 119 -3.10 -15.72 4.76
N PHE A 120 -3.61 -15.02 3.75
CA PHE A 120 -5.03 -15.10 3.38
C PHE A 120 -5.26 -15.77 2.02
N GLY A 121 -4.20 -16.31 1.42
CA GLY A 121 -4.25 -17.11 0.19
C GLY A 121 -2.92 -17.10 -0.57
N GLY A 122 -2.88 -17.85 -1.65
CA GLY A 122 -1.74 -17.93 -2.55
C GLY A 122 -2.07 -17.47 -3.95
N VAL A 123 -1.03 -17.11 -4.71
CA VAL A 123 -1.12 -16.73 -6.12
C VAL A 123 0.17 -17.08 -6.86
N HIS A 124 0.05 -17.52 -8.10
CA HIS A 124 1.17 -17.59 -9.04
C HIS A 124 1.27 -16.27 -9.82
N ALA A 125 2.44 -15.66 -9.81
CA ALA A 125 2.70 -14.44 -10.55
C ALA A 125 3.82 -14.64 -11.57
N ILE A 126 3.52 -14.34 -12.83
CA ILE A 126 4.50 -14.36 -13.91
C ILE A 126 4.97 -12.93 -14.11
N ILE A 127 6.25 -12.67 -13.84
CA ILE A 127 6.83 -11.32 -13.90
C ILE A 127 8.14 -11.28 -14.69
N THR A 128 8.47 -10.11 -15.23
CA THR A 128 9.84 -9.81 -15.69
C THR A 128 10.62 -9.26 -14.51
N VAL A 129 11.64 -9.98 -14.04
CA VAL A 129 12.47 -9.54 -12.92
C VAL A 129 13.50 -8.54 -13.45
N LYS A 130 13.69 -7.44 -12.72
CA LYS A 130 14.72 -6.43 -13.04
C LYS A 130 16.11 -7.00 -12.78
N PRO A 131 17.13 -6.59 -13.54
CA PRO A 131 18.49 -7.11 -13.35
C PRO A 131 19.02 -6.97 -11.92
N GLU A 132 18.71 -5.87 -11.25
CA GLU A 132 19.11 -5.62 -9.85
C GLU A 132 18.44 -6.54 -8.83
N ASP A 133 17.29 -7.11 -9.18
CA ASP A 133 16.52 -8.04 -8.33
C ASP A 133 16.76 -9.50 -8.72
N ASP A 134 17.52 -9.76 -9.77
CA ASP A 134 17.71 -11.10 -10.32
C ASP A 134 18.84 -11.86 -9.67
N VAL A 135 19.96 -11.18 -9.40
CA VAL A 135 21.18 -11.78 -8.87
C VAL A 135 21.75 -10.96 -7.71
N GLY A 136 22.59 -11.61 -6.89
CA GLY A 136 23.26 -10.98 -5.76
C GLY A 136 22.56 -11.22 -4.42
N GLU A 137 23.11 -10.61 -3.38
CA GLU A 137 22.68 -10.82 -1.99
C GLU A 137 21.25 -10.31 -1.73
N LEU A 138 20.87 -9.26 -2.44
CA LEU A 138 19.53 -8.67 -2.33
C LEU A 138 18.56 -9.16 -3.42
N ALA A 139 18.92 -10.24 -4.13
CA ALA A 139 18.06 -10.80 -5.18
C ALA A 139 16.69 -11.24 -4.62
N MET A 140 15.70 -11.20 -5.50
CA MET A 140 14.37 -11.69 -5.19
C MET A 140 14.41 -13.22 -5.00
N ALA A 141 14.17 -13.66 -3.79
CA ALA A 141 14.27 -15.06 -3.38
C ALA A 141 13.11 -15.41 -2.42
N PRO A 142 12.92 -16.69 -2.09
CA PRO A 142 12.00 -17.08 -1.02
C PRO A 142 12.26 -16.29 0.27
N GLY A 143 11.19 -15.73 0.86
CA GLY A 143 11.25 -14.84 2.01
C GLY A 143 11.36 -13.35 1.67
N SER A 144 11.46 -12.97 0.40
CA SER A 144 11.29 -11.57 -0.02
C SER A 144 9.83 -11.15 0.02
N LEU A 145 9.55 -9.90 0.40
CA LEU A 145 8.24 -9.30 0.24
C LEU A 145 8.16 -8.59 -1.12
N VAL A 146 7.04 -8.73 -1.80
CA VAL A 146 6.77 -8.02 -3.05
C VAL A 146 5.42 -7.30 -2.98
N ARG A 147 5.38 -6.09 -3.54
CA ARG A 147 4.16 -5.42 -3.97
C ARG A 147 4.02 -5.67 -5.46
N VAL A 148 2.94 -6.29 -5.88
CA VAL A 148 2.69 -6.60 -7.30
C VAL A 148 1.44 -5.89 -7.77
N VAL A 149 1.49 -5.33 -8.98
CA VAL A 149 0.32 -4.93 -9.75
C VAL A 149 0.29 -5.84 -10.97
N ALA A 150 -0.85 -6.46 -11.23
CA ALA A 150 -0.95 -7.52 -12.22
C ALA A 150 -2.28 -7.50 -12.98
N GLU A 151 -2.29 -8.18 -14.11
CA GLU A 151 -3.50 -8.57 -14.83
C GLU A 151 -3.91 -9.98 -14.41
N TYR A 152 -5.19 -10.15 -14.13
CA TYR A 152 -5.83 -11.44 -13.90
C TYR A 152 -6.86 -11.73 -14.98
N LYS A 153 -6.77 -12.91 -15.59
CA LYS A 153 -7.68 -13.33 -16.68
C LYS A 153 -8.64 -14.44 -16.28
N GLY A 154 -8.67 -14.80 -15.01
CA GLY A 154 -9.46 -15.93 -14.53
C GLY A 154 -8.71 -17.27 -14.56
N ASP A 155 -7.43 -17.27 -14.93
CA ASP A 155 -6.62 -18.47 -15.02
C ASP A 155 -6.22 -18.96 -13.63
N SER A 156 -6.11 -20.28 -13.49
CA SER A 156 -5.59 -20.96 -12.28
C SER A 156 -4.67 -22.07 -12.69
N ASP A 157 -3.65 -22.32 -11.88
CA ASP A 157 -2.76 -23.46 -12.09
C ASP A 157 -3.51 -24.77 -11.86
N ALA A 158 -3.34 -25.72 -12.77
CA ALA A 158 -4.04 -27.01 -12.71
C ALA A 158 -3.53 -27.93 -11.58
N SER A 159 -2.31 -27.70 -11.09
CA SER A 159 -1.67 -28.57 -10.08
C SER A 159 -2.13 -28.26 -8.66
N ASP A 160 -2.36 -27.00 -8.33
CA ASP A 160 -2.70 -26.57 -6.97
C ASP A 160 -3.95 -25.67 -6.89
N GLY A 161 -4.51 -25.29 -8.05
CA GLY A 161 -5.70 -24.45 -8.15
C GLY A 161 -5.48 -22.99 -7.73
N LEU A 162 -4.24 -22.55 -7.56
CA LEU A 162 -3.96 -21.16 -7.26
C LEU A 162 -4.22 -20.26 -8.49
N PRO A 163 -4.78 -19.05 -8.28
CA PRO A 163 -4.92 -18.09 -9.36
C PRO A 163 -3.56 -17.74 -9.97
N THR A 164 -3.53 -17.57 -11.30
CA THR A 164 -2.33 -17.14 -12.03
C THR A 164 -2.51 -15.73 -12.56
N VAL A 165 -1.59 -14.83 -12.23
CA VAL A 165 -1.60 -13.43 -12.66
C VAL A 165 -0.35 -13.08 -13.46
N ARG A 166 -0.47 -12.08 -14.34
CA ARG A 166 0.66 -11.51 -15.07
C ARG A 166 1.03 -10.16 -14.49
N GLY A 167 2.21 -10.06 -13.90
CA GLY A 167 2.70 -8.80 -13.31
C GLY A 167 3.00 -7.76 -14.39
N ILE A 168 2.52 -6.54 -14.19
CA ILE A 168 2.80 -5.35 -15.00
C ILE A 168 3.71 -4.37 -14.27
N TYR A 169 3.76 -4.47 -12.96
CA TYR A 169 4.65 -3.72 -12.09
C TYR A 169 4.93 -4.54 -10.82
N TYR A 170 6.12 -4.41 -10.28
CA TYR A 170 6.40 -4.87 -8.93
C TYR A 170 7.38 -3.95 -8.22
N ARG A 171 7.32 -3.96 -6.89
CA ARG A 171 8.31 -3.41 -5.98
C ARG A 171 8.79 -4.53 -5.07
N HIS A 172 10.09 -4.71 -4.99
CA HIS A 172 10.73 -5.74 -4.21
C HIS A 172 11.27 -5.16 -2.89
N PHE A 173 11.09 -5.91 -1.83
CA PHE A 173 11.66 -5.67 -0.51
C PHE A 173 12.43 -6.93 -0.12
N PRO A 174 13.77 -6.91 -0.16
CA PRO A 174 14.59 -8.05 0.21
C PRO A 174 14.28 -8.54 1.61
N ARG A 175 14.62 -9.78 1.91
CA ARG A 175 14.52 -10.34 3.25
C ARG A 175 15.22 -9.40 4.25
N HIS A 176 14.55 -9.12 5.40
CA HIS A 176 14.96 -8.15 6.44
C HIS A 176 14.67 -6.66 6.12
N TYR A 177 14.26 -6.31 4.90
CA TYR A 177 13.86 -4.94 4.55
C TYR A 177 12.35 -4.69 4.73
N TYR A 178 11.64 -5.64 5.30
CA TYR A 178 10.25 -5.52 5.75
C TYR A 178 10.10 -6.14 7.14
N ARG A 179 8.92 -6.02 7.73
CA ARG A 179 8.55 -6.64 9.01
C ARG A 179 7.23 -7.37 8.88
N THR A 180 7.05 -8.38 9.72
CA THR A 180 5.73 -8.94 9.97
C THR A 180 5.16 -8.35 11.26
N ARG A 181 3.88 -8.51 11.49
CA ARG A 181 3.22 -8.02 12.70
C ARG A 181 3.81 -8.67 13.97
N ALA A 182 4.24 -9.93 13.90
CA ALA A 182 4.90 -10.61 15.02
C ALA A 182 6.20 -9.93 15.41
N ASP A 183 6.98 -9.40 14.45
CA ASP A 183 8.22 -8.67 14.72
C ASP A 183 7.97 -7.45 15.61
N ALA A 184 6.77 -6.86 15.55
CA ALA A 184 6.39 -5.72 16.37
C ALA A 184 6.42 -6.05 17.89
N ALA A 185 6.07 -7.26 18.25
CA ALA A 185 6.06 -7.68 19.65
C ALA A 185 7.48 -7.78 20.23
N VAL A 186 8.44 -8.18 19.39
CA VAL A 186 9.85 -8.32 19.77
C VAL A 186 10.54 -6.95 19.86
N LEU A 187 10.20 -6.03 18.95
CA LEU A 187 10.82 -4.70 18.92
C LEU A 187 10.25 -3.73 19.96
N ARG A 188 9.18 -4.09 20.65
CA ARG A 188 8.55 -3.28 21.73
C ARG A 188 9.11 -3.56 23.11
N GLN A 189 9.98 -4.53 23.23
CA GLN A 189 10.69 -4.83 24.48
C GLN A 189 11.94 -3.96 24.58
#